data_55a25f5bd54e67e1164aaf22798a1645
#
_entry.id   55a25f5bd54e67e1164aaf22798a1645
#
_cell.length_a   1.000
_cell.length_b   1.000
_cell.length_c   1.000
_cell.angle_alpha   90.00
_cell.angle_beta   90.00
_cell.angle_gamma   90.00
#
_symmetry.space_group_name_H-M   'P 1'
#
loop_
_entity.id
_entity.type
_entity.pdbx_description
1 polymer ?
#
loop_
_entity_poly.entity_id
_entity_poly.type
_entity_poly.pdbx_seq_one_letter_code
_entity_poly.pdbx_strand_id
1 'polypeptide(L)'
;MTQRRERRTRRFAALLALLLVLTMLTPTLTLPAEAVKQSDIDALKEDANDLASQRKKLQERINALKSDKSKAIQQKELLDEQVDNTQAEINNVQRQIDTYTALIAQTEDELAEAERQEEAQYELFCARVRAMEERGDISYWAVLFRAESFTDMLSRLDAINELMDSDQAVIDRLQALQEEIKTKQADLEEQKTGVEAAKAELLQKKSELEDQRAEAIALVKEIGDNQAEYQATVDQIKADERRIEQQVKEMQKKLEEEMAAQGKNYHTNPGGYIWPVDSRYITSTVGGRNSPGGIGSTNHKGTDIGRVGYTSSVYAAKAGTVIISQKSSSYGNYVVISHGSGNTTLYAHLSSRKVSVGDVVQQGQVIGITGSTGHSTGPHLHFEITENGVRINPLSHGAEPRKGYLTGYTLSGSA
;
A
#
# COMPACT_ATOMS: atom_id res chain seq x y z
N MET A 1 18.14 68.74 -17.64
CA MET A 1 18.45 67.32 -18.02
C MET A 1 18.34 66.33 -16.86
N THR A 2 18.18 66.74 -15.63
CA THR A 2 18.14 65.91 -14.43
C THR A 2 16.82 65.18 -14.16
N GLN A 3 15.67 65.76 -14.46
CA GLN A 3 14.36 65.11 -14.14
C GLN A 3 14.01 63.92 -15.08
N ARG A 4 14.61 63.79 -16.27
CA ARG A 4 14.40 62.65 -17.17
C ARG A 4 15.19 61.40 -16.74
N ARG A 5 16.30 61.59 -16.02
CA ARG A 5 17.14 60.50 -15.51
C ARG A 5 16.51 59.83 -14.27
N GLU A 6 15.90 60.60 -13.36
CA GLU A 6 15.27 60.10 -12.17
C GLU A 6 13.97 59.29 -12.48
N ARG A 7 13.23 59.70 -13.52
CA ARG A 7 12.03 58.91 -13.93
C ARG A 7 12.40 57.58 -14.59
N ARG A 8 13.57 57.49 -15.27
CA ARG A 8 14.07 56.23 -15.82
C ARG A 8 14.59 55.27 -14.73
N THR A 9 15.29 55.76 -13.71
CA THR A 9 15.78 54.96 -12.61
C THR A 9 14.64 54.46 -11.74
N ARG A 10 13.59 55.23 -11.46
CA ARG A 10 12.38 54.77 -10.72
C ARG A 10 11.57 53.74 -11.52
N ARG A 11 11.50 53.85 -12.86
CA ARG A 11 10.85 52.82 -13.70
C ARG A 11 11.67 51.52 -13.78
N PHE A 12 12.99 51.61 -13.79
CA PHE A 12 13.86 50.43 -13.73
C PHE A 12 13.82 49.76 -12.36
N ALA A 13 13.79 50.51 -11.29
CA ALA A 13 13.63 49.98 -9.93
C ALA A 13 12.25 49.32 -9.71
N ALA A 14 11.19 49.91 -10.28
CA ALA A 14 9.84 49.30 -10.20
C ALA A 14 9.74 48.02 -11.09
N LEU A 15 10.40 48.00 -12.26
CA LEU A 15 10.48 46.81 -13.11
C LEU A 15 11.33 45.71 -12.48
N LEU A 16 12.42 46.06 -11.79
CA LEU A 16 13.26 45.09 -11.06
C LEU A 16 12.52 44.54 -9.81
N ALA A 17 11.76 45.37 -9.10
CA ALA A 17 10.92 44.94 -7.98
C ALA A 17 9.77 44.03 -8.48
N LEU A 18 9.18 44.33 -9.63
CA LEU A 18 8.15 43.48 -10.26
C LEU A 18 8.71 42.14 -10.74
N LEU A 19 9.98 42.14 -11.25
CA LEU A 19 10.66 40.91 -11.64
C LEU A 19 11.09 40.07 -10.46
N LEU A 20 11.44 40.67 -9.32
CA LEU A 20 11.81 39.99 -8.07
C LEU A 20 10.58 39.42 -7.36
N VAL A 21 9.42 40.05 -7.45
CA VAL A 21 8.14 39.51 -6.96
C VAL A 21 7.66 38.37 -7.86
N LEU A 22 7.94 38.43 -9.16
CA LEU A 22 7.57 37.36 -10.11
C LEU A 22 8.47 36.12 -10.00
N THR A 23 9.69 36.23 -9.45
CA THR A 23 10.58 35.09 -9.19
C THR A 23 10.36 34.43 -7.81
N MET A 24 9.63 35.11 -6.90
CA MET A 24 9.20 34.52 -5.62
C MET A 24 7.83 33.80 -5.72
N LEU A 25 7.12 33.94 -6.86
CA LEU A 25 5.93 33.16 -7.18
C LEU A 25 6.26 32.09 -8.22
N THR A 26 7.32 31.32 -8.04
CA THR A 26 7.29 29.96 -8.55
C THR A 26 6.39 29.18 -7.60
N PRO A 27 5.19 28.78 -8.04
CA PRO A 27 4.55 27.70 -7.32
C PRO A 27 5.56 26.56 -7.39
N THR A 28 6.03 26.08 -6.27
CA THR A 28 6.49 24.71 -6.19
C THR A 28 5.39 23.93 -6.86
N LEU A 29 5.63 23.42 -8.08
CA LEU A 29 4.81 22.37 -8.65
C LEU A 29 5.04 21.15 -7.73
N THR A 30 4.40 21.17 -6.59
CA THR A 30 3.92 19.94 -5.99
C THR A 30 2.95 19.43 -7.04
N LEU A 31 3.35 18.40 -7.79
CA LEU A 31 2.39 17.57 -8.51
C LEU A 31 1.25 17.38 -7.52
N PRO A 32 0.01 17.76 -7.84
CA PRO A 32 -1.09 17.48 -6.96
C PRO A 32 -1.02 15.99 -6.69
N ALA A 33 -0.88 15.58 -5.44
CA ALA A 33 -1.24 14.24 -5.03
C ALA A 33 -2.64 14.07 -5.64
N GLU A 34 -2.81 13.09 -6.54
CA GLU A 34 -4.10 12.89 -7.20
C GLU A 34 -5.15 12.87 -6.10
N ALA A 35 -6.05 13.84 -6.13
CA ALA A 35 -7.04 13.99 -5.08
C ALA A 35 -7.83 12.68 -5.01
N VAL A 36 -7.85 12.07 -3.84
CA VAL A 36 -8.61 10.84 -3.59
C VAL A 36 -10.08 11.12 -3.88
N LYS A 37 -10.71 10.28 -4.70
CA LYS A 37 -12.09 10.47 -5.17
C LYS A 37 -13.00 9.38 -4.61
N GLN A 38 -14.25 9.70 -4.45
CA GLN A 38 -15.29 8.71 -4.09
C GLN A 38 -15.30 7.52 -5.07
N SER A 39 -15.02 7.75 -6.36
CA SER A 39 -14.87 6.69 -7.38
C SER A 39 -13.81 5.64 -7.03
N ASP A 40 -12.77 6.00 -6.28
CA ASP A 40 -11.70 5.06 -5.88
C ASP A 40 -12.21 4.11 -4.79
N ILE A 41 -13.08 4.62 -3.90
CA ILE A 41 -13.78 3.83 -2.90
C ILE A 41 -14.79 2.88 -3.56
N ASP A 42 -15.53 3.35 -4.56
CA ASP A 42 -16.53 2.54 -5.27
C ASP A 42 -15.87 1.40 -6.05
N ALA A 43 -14.72 1.64 -6.69
CA ALA A 43 -13.91 0.60 -7.32
C ALA A 43 -13.42 -0.45 -6.32
N LEU A 44 -12.94 -0.02 -5.13
CA LEU A 44 -12.52 -0.94 -4.08
C LEU A 44 -13.68 -1.77 -3.50
N LYS A 45 -14.89 -1.22 -3.45
CA LYS A 45 -16.10 -1.97 -3.06
C LYS A 45 -16.51 -3.02 -4.10
N GLU A 46 -16.35 -2.74 -5.39
CA GLU A 46 -16.58 -3.70 -6.46
C GLU A 46 -15.57 -4.86 -6.38
N ASP A 47 -14.28 -4.57 -6.20
CA ASP A 47 -13.24 -5.58 -5.95
C ASP A 47 -13.56 -6.46 -4.73
N ALA A 48 -14.04 -5.87 -3.63
CA ALA A 48 -14.44 -6.60 -2.43
C ALA A 48 -15.58 -7.58 -2.70
N ASN A 49 -16.58 -7.20 -3.51
CA ASN A 49 -17.69 -8.07 -3.87
C ASN A 49 -17.23 -9.26 -4.73
N ASP A 50 -16.26 -9.06 -5.64
CA ASP A 50 -15.69 -10.15 -6.44
C ASP A 50 -14.90 -11.12 -5.56
N LEU A 51 -14.06 -10.62 -4.65
CA LEU A 51 -13.33 -11.45 -3.69
C LEU A 51 -14.28 -12.26 -2.78
N ALA A 52 -15.38 -11.66 -2.31
CA ALA A 52 -16.40 -12.36 -1.52
C ALA A 52 -17.09 -13.47 -2.33
N SER A 53 -17.35 -13.26 -3.62
CA SER A 53 -17.88 -14.27 -4.54
C SER A 53 -16.91 -15.45 -4.73
N GLN A 54 -15.62 -15.15 -4.92
CA GLN A 54 -14.58 -16.17 -5.03
C GLN A 54 -14.48 -17.00 -3.75
N ARG A 55 -14.48 -16.36 -2.59
CA ARG A 55 -14.49 -17.04 -1.28
C ARG A 55 -15.66 -17.99 -1.12
N LYS A 56 -16.88 -17.59 -1.50
CA LYS A 56 -18.07 -18.45 -1.45
C LYS A 56 -17.89 -19.71 -2.28
N LYS A 57 -17.38 -19.59 -3.51
CA LYS A 57 -17.11 -20.74 -4.40
C LYS A 57 -16.06 -21.68 -3.83
N LEU A 58 -14.99 -21.14 -3.21
CA LEU A 58 -13.96 -21.94 -2.53
C LEU A 58 -14.56 -22.71 -1.36
N GLN A 59 -15.38 -22.06 -0.53
CA GLN A 59 -16.06 -22.72 0.61
C GLN A 59 -16.98 -23.87 0.17
N GLU A 60 -17.72 -23.72 -0.92
CA GLU A 60 -18.55 -24.79 -1.48
C GLU A 60 -17.69 -25.98 -1.93
N ARG A 61 -16.54 -25.74 -2.58
CA ARG A 61 -15.59 -26.81 -2.98
C ARG A 61 -14.97 -27.51 -1.77
N ILE A 62 -14.57 -26.79 -0.73
CA ILE A 62 -14.03 -27.35 0.52
C ILE A 62 -15.10 -28.25 1.16
N ASN A 63 -16.34 -27.79 1.28
CA ASN A 63 -17.42 -28.59 1.88
C ASN A 63 -17.72 -29.86 1.10
N ALA A 64 -17.61 -29.83 -0.22
CA ALA A 64 -17.78 -31.02 -1.07
C ALA A 64 -16.69 -32.07 -0.84
N LEU A 65 -15.50 -31.67 -0.40
CA LEU A 65 -14.37 -32.58 -0.17
C LEU A 65 -14.27 -33.10 1.28
N LYS A 66 -14.93 -32.45 2.24
CA LYS A 66 -14.88 -32.82 3.69
C LYS A 66 -15.28 -34.27 4.00
N SER A 67 -16.04 -34.93 3.13
CA SER A 67 -16.50 -36.31 3.35
C SER A 67 -15.51 -37.38 2.89
N ASP A 68 -14.44 -37.03 2.21
CA ASP A 68 -13.51 -37.96 1.57
C ASP A 68 -12.08 -37.73 2.07
N LYS A 69 -11.65 -38.55 3.04
CA LYS A 69 -10.30 -38.48 3.65
C LYS A 69 -9.16 -38.66 2.64
N SER A 70 -9.43 -39.34 1.49
CA SER A 70 -8.42 -39.54 0.46
C SER A 70 -8.05 -38.26 -0.31
N LYS A 71 -8.79 -37.17 -0.08
CA LYS A 71 -8.60 -35.85 -0.73
C LYS A 71 -8.09 -34.76 0.20
N ALA A 72 -7.56 -35.10 1.36
CA ALA A 72 -7.15 -34.13 2.38
C ALA A 72 -6.09 -33.13 1.85
N ILE A 73 -5.23 -33.55 0.91
CA ILE A 73 -4.24 -32.65 0.28
C ILE A 73 -4.96 -31.60 -0.59
N GLN A 74 -5.96 -32.03 -1.39
CA GLN A 74 -6.74 -31.10 -2.20
C GLN A 74 -7.56 -30.13 -1.33
N GLN A 75 -8.05 -30.59 -0.19
CA GLN A 75 -8.70 -29.73 0.80
C GLN A 75 -7.75 -28.66 1.32
N LYS A 76 -6.52 -29.05 1.66
CA LYS A 76 -5.50 -28.10 2.12
C LYS A 76 -5.15 -27.05 1.04
N GLU A 77 -5.02 -27.44 -0.22
CA GLU A 77 -4.77 -26.50 -1.31
C GLU A 77 -5.90 -25.49 -1.45
N LEU A 78 -7.16 -25.94 -1.34
CA LEU A 78 -8.33 -25.06 -1.39
C LEU A 78 -8.44 -24.14 -0.14
N LEU A 79 -8.05 -24.63 1.02
CA LEU A 79 -7.96 -23.80 2.24
C LEU A 79 -6.87 -22.73 2.09
N ASP A 80 -5.73 -23.07 1.49
CA ASP A 80 -4.70 -22.07 1.20
C ASP A 80 -5.18 -21.01 0.20
N GLU A 81 -5.96 -21.40 -0.83
CA GLU A 81 -6.59 -20.43 -1.74
C GLU A 81 -7.60 -19.54 -1.00
N GLN A 82 -8.36 -20.12 -0.07
CA GLN A 82 -9.32 -19.35 0.73
C GLN A 82 -8.62 -18.37 1.68
N VAL A 83 -7.53 -18.79 2.33
CA VAL A 83 -6.68 -17.92 3.15
C VAL A 83 -6.12 -16.76 2.31
N ASP A 84 -5.63 -17.05 1.10
CA ASP A 84 -5.11 -16.01 0.21
C ASP A 84 -6.22 -15.03 -0.23
N ASN A 85 -7.42 -15.54 -0.54
CA ASN A 85 -8.58 -14.71 -0.90
C ASN A 85 -9.01 -13.83 0.28
N THR A 86 -9.17 -14.40 1.49
CA THR A 86 -9.52 -13.64 2.69
C THR A 86 -8.43 -12.58 3.01
N GLN A 87 -7.15 -12.90 2.79
CA GLN A 87 -6.07 -11.91 2.95
C GLN A 87 -6.18 -10.77 1.90
N ALA A 88 -6.58 -11.09 0.68
CA ALA A 88 -6.83 -10.08 -0.36
C ALA A 88 -8.03 -9.18 -0.01
N GLU A 89 -9.11 -9.76 0.55
CA GLU A 89 -10.24 -9.00 1.08
C GLU A 89 -9.82 -8.05 2.22
N ILE A 90 -9.01 -8.53 3.18
CA ILE A 90 -8.45 -7.71 4.25
C ILE A 90 -7.63 -6.54 3.69
N ASN A 91 -6.77 -6.80 2.69
CA ASN A 91 -5.97 -5.77 2.06
C ASN A 91 -6.83 -4.74 1.29
N ASN A 92 -7.96 -5.20 0.70
CA ASN A 92 -8.91 -4.31 0.04
C ASN A 92 -9.60 -3.40 1.06
N VAL A 93 -10.15 -3.96 2.15
CA VAL A 93 -10.81 -3.17 3.22
C VAL A 93 -9.83 -2.19 3.87
N GLN A 94 -8.57 -2.60 4.07
CA GLN A 94 -7.55 -1.67 4.58
C GLN A 94 -7.33 -0.49 3.63
N ARG A 95 -7.26 -0.73 2.31
CA ARG A 95 -7.17 0.36 1.31
C ARG A 95 -8.40 1.26 1.32
N GLN A 96 -9.60 0.71 1.53
CA GLN A 96 -10.82 1.52 1.69
C GLN A 96 -10.70 2.45 2.90
N ILE A 97 -10.24 1.94 4.06
CA ILE A 97 -10.02 2.74 5.28
C ILE A 97 -9.00 3.86 5.00
N ASP A 98 -7.89 3.54 4.35
CA ASP A 98 -6.84 4.52 4.03
C ASP A 98 -7.37 5.59 3.07
N THR A 99 -8.16 5.19 2.07
CA THR A 99 -8.80 6.09 1.09
C THR A 99 -9.83 7.00 1.75
N TYR A 100 -10.71 6.45 2.60
CA TYR A 100 -11.65 7.26 3.37
C TYR A 100 -10.93 8.23 4.32
N THR A 101 -9.86 7.79 4.97
CA THR A 101 -9.08 8.64 5.89
C THR A 101 -8.45 9.82 5.15
N ALA A 102 -7.92 9.60 3.95
CA ALA A 102 -7.38 10.66 3.11
C ALA A 102 -8.48 11.62 2.61
N LEU A 103 -9.64 11.09 2.23
CA LEU A 103 -10.79 11.89 1.81
C LEU A 103 -11.35 12.75 2.96
N ILE A 104 -11.43 12.19 4.17
CA ILE A 104 -11.82 12.93 5.37
C ILE A 104 -10.89 14.12 5.60
N ALA A 105 -9.57 13.89 5.58
CA ALA A 105 -8.59 14.96 5.77
C ALA A 105 -8.73 16.07 4.71
N GLN A 106 -8.94 15.69 3.44
CA GLN A 106 -9.19 16.65 2.37
C GLN A 106 -10.49 17.44 2.61
N THR A 107 -11.58 16.76 2.98
CA THR A 107 -12.88 17.41 3.24
C THR A 107 -12.81 18.33 4.46
N GLU A 108 -12.06 17.96 5.50
CA GLU A 108 -11.84 18.80 6.69
C GLU A 108 -11.05 20.07 6.34
N ASP A 109 -10.02 19.98 5.47
CA ASP A 109 -9.27 21.15 4.99
C ASP A 109 -10.17 22.08 4.14
N GLU A 110 -10.97 21.51 3.25
CA GLU A 110 -11.90 22.25 2.41
C GLU A 110 -13.01 22.92 3.24
N LEU A 111 -13.52 22.23 4.27
CA LEU A 111 -14.50 22.79 5.21
C LEU A 111 -13.90 23.97 5.97
N ALA A 112 -12.70 23.81 6.53
CA ALA A 112 -12.01 24.87 7.24
C ALA A 112 -11.73 26.10 6.36
N GLU A 113 -11.47 25.91 5.07
CA GLU A 113 -11.33 27.01 4.12
C GLU A 113 -12.66 27.72 3.83
N ALA A 114 -13.74 26.94 3.64
CA ALA A 114 -15.07 27.51 3.43
C ALA A 114 -15.55 28.30 4.66
N GLU A 115 -15.31 27.81 5.88
CA GLU A 115 -15.60 28.49 7.13
C GLU A 115 -14.80 29.81 7.27
N ARG A 116 -13.51 29.81 6.92
CA ARG A 116 -12.71 31.05 6.90
C ARG A 116 -13.22 32.07 5.90
N GLN A 117 -13.67 31.62 4.74
CA GLN A 117 -14.26 32.50 3.72
C GLN A 117 -15.62 33.05 4.18
N GLU A 118 -16.44 32.23 4.82
CA GLU A 118 -17.71 32.65 5.38
C GLU A 118 -17.50 33.71 6.48
N GLU A 119 -16.58 33.47 7.41
CA GLU A 119 -16.25 34.43 8.47
C GLU A 119 -15.79 35.79 7.89
N ALA A 120 -14.88 35.75 6.89
CA ALA A 120 -14.40 36.95 6.23
C ALA A 120 -15.54 37.73 5.50
N GLN A 121 -16.44 37.02 4.84
CA GLN A 121 -17.61 37.63 4.19
C GLN A 121 -18.61 38.17 5.22
N TYR A 122 -18.79 37.46 6.32
CA TYR A 122 -19.66 37.90 7.41
C TYR A 122 -19.12 39.18 8.11
N GLU A 123 -17.80 39.26 8.34
CA GLU A 123 -17.16 40.47 8.85
C GLU A 123 -17.36 41.66 7.91
N LEU A 124 -17.20 41.42 6.58
CA LEU A 124 -17.45 42.43 5.54
C LEU A 124 -18.92 42.91 5.58
N PHE A 125 -19.85 41.99 5.67
CA PHE A 125 -21.28 42.28 5.82
C PHE A 125 -21.57 43.10 7.06
N CYS A 126 -21.05 42.70 8.23
CA CYS A 126 -21.19 43.40 9.48
C CYS A 126 -20.61 44.83 9.45
N ALA A 127 -19.42 44.97 8.85
CA ALA A 127 -18.79 46.29 8.68
C ALA A 127 -19.66 47.19 7.79
N ARG A 128 -20.26 46.61 6.77
CA ARG A 128 -21.18 47.32 5.86
C ARG A 128 -22.45 47.79 6.58
N VAL A 129 -23.12 46.89 7.32
CA VAL A 129 -24.30 47.20 8.11
C VAL A 129 -24.04 48.30 9.12
N ARG A 130 -22.87 48.20 9.85
CA ARG A 130 -22.47 49.22 10.81
C ARG A 130 -22.23 50.57 10.16
N ALA A 131 -21.58 50.62 9.01
CA ALA A 131 -21.34 51.84 8.25
C ALA A 131 -22.65 52.47 7.75
N MET A 132 -23.68 51.68 7.46
CA MET A 132 -25.01 52.16 7.13
C MET A 132 -25.71 52.75 8.37
N GLU A 133 -25.64 52.09 9.52
CA GLU A 133 -26.21 52.52 10.78
C GLU A 133 -25.56 53.81 11.29
N GLU A 134 -24.24 53.92 11.30
CA GLU A 134 -23.47 55.11 11.76
C GLU A 134 -23.72 56.34 10.93
N ARG A 135 -24.04 56.21 9.63
CA ARG A 135 -24.35 57.34 8.73
C ARG A 135 -25.79 57.84 8.88
N GLY A 136 -26.62 57.15 9.64
CA GLY A 136 -28.03 57.46 9.84
C GLY A 136 -28.85 57.22 8.54
N ASP A 137 -30.18 57.45 8.64
CA ASP A 137 -31.12 57.30 7.53
C ASP A 137 -30.88 58.34 6.40
N ILE A 138 -29.72 58.26 5.75
CA ILE A 138 -29.54 58.97 4.49
C ILE A 138 -30.24 58.14 3.41
N SER A 139 -31.52 58.41 3.22
CA SER A 139 -32.25 57.80 2.13
C SER A 139 -31.53 57.99 0.80
N TYR A 140 -31.39 56.93 0.01
CA TYR A 140 -30.83 57.03 -1.37
C TYR A 140 -31.50 58.17 -2.15
N TRP A 141 -32.78 58.46 -1.92
CA TRP A 141 -33.51 59.60 -2.45
C TRP A 141 -32.91 60.92 -2.01
N ALA A 142 -32.49 61.07 -0.77
CA ALA A 142 -31.85 62.28 -0.28
C ALA A 142 -30.48 62.54 -0.94
N VAL A 143 -29.71 61.49 -1.24
CA VAL A 143 -28.45 61.59 -2.00
C VAL A 143 -28.73 61.99 -3.43
N LEU A 144 -29.74 61.43 -4.07
CA LEU A 144 -30.14 61.71 -5.44
C LEU A 144 -30.66 63.15 -5.61
N PHE A 145 -31.54 63.60 -4.73
CA PHE A 145 -32.14 64.96 -4.80
C PHE A 145 -31.22 66.09 -4.33
N ARG A 146 -30.00 65.79 -3.78
CA ARG A 146 -28.95 66.76 -3.54
C ARG A 146 -28.02 66.96 -4.72
N ALA A 147 -28.35 66.44 -5.90
CA ALA A 147 -27.55 66.60 -7.10
C ALA A 147 -27.60 68.05 -7.62
N GLU A 148 -26.45 68.58 -8.02
CA GLU A 148 -26.32 69.98 -8.51
C GLU A 148 -26.67 70.11 -10.01
N SER A 149 -26.73 69.00 -10.74
CA SER A 149 -27.09 68.93 -12.14
C SER A 149 -27.75 67.61 -12.50
N PHE A 150 -28.38 67.53 -13.67
CA PHE A 150 -28.95 66.27 -14.18
C PHE A 150 -27.86 65.21 -14.42
N THR A 151 -26.68 65.60 -14.88
CA THR A 151 -25.54 64.71 -15.07
C THR A 151 -25.01 64.19 -13.73
N ASP A 152 -24.94 65.04 -12.70
CA ASP A 152 -24.58 64.64 -11.34
C ASP A 152 -25.63 63.67 -10.74
N MET A 153 -26.89 63.90 -11.01
CA MET A 153 -27.98 63.00 -10.59
C MET A 153 -27.85 61.61 -11.21
N LEU A 154 -27.55 61.51 -12.50
CA LEU A 154 -27.35 60.25 -13.20
C LEU A 154 -26.11 59.51 -12.64
N SER A 155 -25.01 60.20 -12.43
CA SER A 155 -23.78 59.61 -11.84
C SER A 155 -24.01 59.09 -10.43
N ARG A 156 -24.84 59.76 -9.63
CA ARG A 156 -25.23 59.30 -8.28
C ARG A 156 -26.18 58.12 -8.35
N LEU A 157 -27.06 58.05 -9.32
CA LEU A 157 -27.93 56.91 -9.54
C LEU A 157 -27.13 55.69 -9.91
N ASP A 158 -26.16 55.81 -10.84
CA ASP A 158 -25.27 54.72 -11.21
C ASP A 158 -24.43 54.23 -10.01
N ALA A 159 -23.89 55.13 -9.19
CA ALA A 159 -23.15 54.77 -7.98
C ALA A 159 -24.05 54.10 -6.91
N ILE A 160 -25.32 54.48 -6.79
CA ILE A 160 -26.27 53.81 -5.88
C ILE A 160 -26.58 52.40 -6.39
N ASN A 161 -26.81 52.23 -7.69
CA ASN A 161 -27.05 50.90 -8.26
C ASN A 161 -25.84 49.98 -8.09
N GLU A 162 -24.62 50.44 -8.40
CA GLU A 162 -23.37 49.69 -8.19
C GLU A 162 -23.21 49.27 -6.72
N LEU A 163 -23.58 50.16 -5.80
CA LEU A 163 -23.54 49.91 -4.36
C LEU A 163 -24.54 48.80 -3.97
N MET A 164 -25.78 48.86 -4.47
CA MET A 164 -26.82 47.87 -4.22
C MET A 164 -26.46 46.51 -4.81
N ASP A 165 -25.89 46.47 -6.00
CA ASP A 165 -25.44 45.25 -6.65
C ASP A 165 -24.27 44.62 -5.86
N SER A 166 -23.35 45.45 -5.33
CA SER A 166 -22.25 44.99 -4.47
C SER A 166 -22.75 44.40 -3.13
N ASP A 167 -23.76 45.03 -2.50
CA ASP A 167 -24.37 44.56 -1.28
C ASP A 167 -25.11 43.23 -1.49
N GLN A 168 -25.84 43.11 -2.61
CA GLN A 168 -26.52 41.87 -2.98
C GLN A 168 -25.47 40.73 -3.23
N ALA A 169 -24.39 41.02 -3.92
CA ALA A 169 -23.35 40.06 -4.17
C ALA A 169 -22.68 39.50 -2.87
N VAL A 170 -22.54 40.34 -1.83
CA VAL A 170 -22.04 39.88 -0.52
C VAL A 170 -23.04 38.92 0.13
N ILE A 171 -24.34 39.25 0.08
CA ILE A 171 -25.39 38.39 0.65
C ILE A 171 -25.46 37.05 -0.11
N ASP A 172 -25.45 37.09 -1.44
CA ASP A 172 -25.51 35.89 -2.27
C ASP A 172 -24.27 34.99 -2.01
N ARG A 173 -23.09 35.59 -1.84
CA ARG A 173 -21.87 34.85 -1.52
C ARG A 173 -21.93 34.20 -0.14
N LEU A 174 -22.45 34.91 0.88
CA LEU A 174 -22.64 34.34 2.21
C LEU A 174 -23.60 33.15 2.17
N GLN A 175 -24.72 33.26 1.49
CA GLN A 175 -25.70 32.18 1.35
C GLN A 175 -25.09 30.97 0.64
N ALA A 176 -24.32 31.20 -0.42
CA ALA A 176 -23.63 30.13 -1.15
C ALA A 176 -22.61 29.43 -0.27
N LEU A 177 -21.78 30.14 0.53
CA LEU A 177 -20.82 29.58 1.45
C LEU A 177 -21.51 28.77 2.56
N GLN A 178 -22.62 29.25 3.12
CA GLN A 178 -23.35 28.49 4.13
C GLN A 178 -23.91 27.17 3.59
N GLU A 179 -24.41 27.14 2.36
CA GLU A 179 -24.89 25.90 1.75
C GLU A 179 -23.69 24.95 1.40
N GLU A 180 -22.56 25.51 0.97
CA GLU A 180 -21.33 24.75 0.76
C GLU A 180 -20.84 24.10 2.05
N ILE A 181 -20.75 24.86 3.15
CA ILE A 181 -20.35 24.37 4.48
C ILE A 181 -21.28 23.23 4.92
N LYS A 182 -22.59 23.42 4.82
CA LYS A 182 -23.57 22.39 5.19
C LYS A 182 -23.41 21.10 4.38
N THR A 183 -23.15 21.21 3.09
CA THR A 183 -22.90 20.07 2.21
C THR A 183 -21.62 19.33 2.63
N LYS A 184 -20.52 20.05 2.84
CA LYS A 184 -19.26 19.46 3.30
C LYS A 184 -19.37 18.80 4.67
N GLN A 185 -20.14 19.37 5.59
CA GLN A 185 -20.40 18.75 6.89
C GLN A 185 -21.17 17.43 6.75
N ALA A 186 -22.15 17.36 5.85
CA ALA A 186 -22.90 16.13 5.57
C ALA A 186 -22.00 15.06 4.94
N ASP A 187 -21.18 15.43 3.95
CA ASP A 187 -20.22 14.53 3.31
C ASP A 187 -19.19 13.97 4.32
N LEU A 188 -18.70 14.82 5.22
CA LEU A 188 -17.77 14.43 6.27
C LEU A 188 -18.37 13.39 7.24
N GLU A 189 -19.63 13.55 7.61
CA GLU A 189 -20.33 12.59 8.48
C GLU A 189 -20.55 11.25 7.77
N GLU A 190 -20.92 11.26 6.48
CA GLU A 190 -21.04 10.05 5.67
C GLU A 190 -19.68 9.32 5.55
N GLN A 191 -18.61 10.05 5.29
CA GLN A 191 -17.26 9.49 5.18
C GLN A 191 -16.79 8.85 6.51
N LYS A 192 -17.02 9.52 7.64
CA LYS A 192 -16.71 8.99 8.99
C LYS A 192 -17.51 7.72 9.28
N THR A 193 -18.78 7.69 8.92
CA THR A 193 -19.60 6.48 9.03
C THR A 193 -19.05 5.34 8.17
N GLY A 194 -18.59 5.63 6.96
CA GLY A 194 -17.92 4.68 6.06
C GLY A 194 -16.66 4.08 6.66
N VAL A 195 -15.83 4.87 7.31
CA VAL A 195 -14.62 4.39 8.02
C VAL A 195 -14.97 3.43 9.14
N GLU A 196 -15.96 3.76 9.97
CA GLU A 196 -16.33 2.89 11.09
C GLU A 196 -16.93 1.56 10.60
N ALA A 197 -17.71 1.57 9.53
CA ALA A 197 -18.22 0.34 8.90
C ALA A 197 -17.08 -0.52 8.35
N ALA A 198 -16.12 0.08 7.64
CA ALA A 198 -14.96 -0.63 7.11
C ALA A 198 -14.06 -1.19 8.21
N LYS A 199 -13.87 -0.48 9.32
CA LYS A 199 -13.13 -0.99 10.49
C LYS A 199 -13.81 -2.21 11.12
N ALA A 200 -15.14 -2.20 11.26
CA ALA A 200 -15.89 -3.33 11.77
C ALA A 200 -15.73 -4.56 10.85
N GLU A 201 -15.84 -4.37 9.54
CA GLU A 201 -15.61 -5.43 8.56
C GLU A 201 -14.17 -5.97 8.64
N LEU A 202 -13.17 -5.11 8.77
CA LEU A 202 -11.77 -5.51 8.90
C LEU A 202 -11.54 -6.42 10.10
N LEU A 203 -12.15 -6.12 11.24
CA LEU A 203 -12.05 -6.96 12.44
C LEU A 203 -12.68 -8.34 12.22
N GLN A 204 -13.84 -8.39 11.59
CA GLN A 204 -14.51 -9.66 11.26
C GLN A 204 -13.65 -10.50 10.30
N LYS A 205 -13.12 -9.90 9.23
CA LYS A 205 -12.25 -10.58 8.26
C LYS A 205 -10.97 -11.12 8.90
N LYS A 206 -10.37 -10.39 9.83
CA LYS A 206 -9.19 -10.86 10.57
C LYS A 206 -9.51 -12.07 11.43
N SER A 207 -10.66 -12.09 12.13
CA SER A 207 -11.10 -13.26 12.91
C SER A 207 -11.32 -14.48 12.00
N GLU A 208 -11.99 -14.30 10.87
CA GLU A 208 -12.22 -15.35 9.88
C GLU A 208 -10.91 -15.93 9.33
N LEU A 209 -9.93 -15.08 9.06
CA LEU A 209 -8.61 -15.50 8.58
C LEU A 209 -7.89 -16.37 9.63
N GLU A 210 -7.98 -16.05 10.92
CA GLU A 210 -7.39 -16.85 11.99
C GLU A 210 -8.05 -18.25 12.09
N ASP A 211 -9.38 -18.33 11.96
CA ASP A 211 -10.11 -19.59 11.96
C ASP A 211 -9.72 -20.48 10.76
N GLN A 212 -9.64 -19.90 9.56
CA GLN A 212 -9.19 -20.61 8.36
C GLN A 212 -7.76 -21.14 8.48
N ARG A 213 -6.86 -20.35 9.06
CA ARG A 213 -5.47 -20.77 9.32
C ARG A 213 -5.42 -21.93 10.33
N ALA A 214 -6.24 -21.88 11.39
CA ALA A 214 -6.33 -22.96 12.37
C ALA A 214 -6.86 -24.26 11.72
N GLU A 215 -7.88 -24.18 10.86
CA GLU A 215 -8.41 -25.32 10.11
C GLU A 215 -7.35 -25.92 9.17
N ALA A 216 -6.59 -25.09 8.45
CA ALA A 216 -5.51 -25.55 7.57
C ALA A 216 -4.42 -26.30 8.34
N ILE A 217 -4.04 -25.82 9.53
CA ILE A 217 -3.06 -26.50 10.41
C ILE A 217 -3.59 -27.84 10.93
N ALA A 218 -4.85 -27.89 11.34
CA ALA A 218 -5.48 -29.13 11.80
C ALA A 218 -5.52 -30.20 10.70
N LEU A 219 -5.84 -29.79 9.46
CA LEU A 219 -5.86 -30.67 8.30
C LEU A 219 -4.47 -31.22 7.96
N VAL A 220 -3.42 -30.42 8.09
CA VAL A 220 -2.02 -30.86 7.91
C VAL A 220 -1.67 -31.99 8.90
N LYS A 221 -2.12 -31.88 10.14
CA LYS A 221 -1.90 -32.92 11.15
C LYS A 221 -2.63 -34.22 10.80
N GLU A 222 -3.87 -34.12 10.31
CA GLU A 222 -4.64 -35.30 9.86
C GLU A 222 -4.00 -36.00 8.66
N ILE A 223 -3.44 -35.24 7.69
CA ILE A 223 -2.68 -35.79 6.57
C ILE A 223 -1.45 -36.57 7.06
N GLY A 224 -0.73 -36.03 8.04
CA GLY A 224 0.50 -36.63 8.59
C GLY A 224 0.28 -38.02 9.24
N ASP A 225 -0.93 -38.29 9.68
CA ASP A 225 -1.28 -39.59 10.32
C ASP A 225 -1.59 -40.68 9.27
N ASN A 226 -1.65 -40.38 7.97
CA ASN A 226 -1.98 -41.31 6.89
C ASN A 226 -0.77 -41.61 5.96
N GLN A 227 -0.12 -42.77 6.15
CA GLN A 227 1.14 -43.12 5.47
C GLN A 227 1.07 -43.22 3.94
N ALA A 228 -0.07 -43.59 3.36
CA ALA A 228 -0.20 -43.73 1.89
C ALA A 228 -0.32 -42.35 1.19
N GLU A 229 -1.10 -41.42 1.76
CA GLU A 229 -1.21 -40.02 1.30
C GLU A 229 0.12 -39.26 1.48
N TYR A 230 0.83 -39.56 2.56
CA TYR A 230 2.15 -39.01 2.83
C TYR A 230 3.14 -39.29 1.68
N GLN A 231 3.24 -40.52 1.18
CA GLN A 231 4.18 -40.86 0.11
C GLN A 231 3.82 -40.15 -1.20
N ALA A 232 2.53 -40.08 -1.55
CA ALA A 232 2.07 -39.34 -2.72
C ALA A 232 2.40 -37.84 -2.63
N THR A 233 2.19 -37.25 -1.44
CA THR A 233 2.55 -35.85 -1.15
C THR A 233 4.02 -35.59 -1.32
N VAL A 234 4.87 -36.45 -0.75
CA VAL A 234 6.33 -36.34 -0.89
C VAL A 234 6.79 -36.37 -2.34
N ASP A 235 6.17 -37.22 -3.16
CA ASP A 235 6.52 -37.34 -4.58
C ASP A 235 6.05 -36.11 -5.38
N GLN A 236 4.90 -35.54 -5.03
CA GLN A 236 4.42 -34.29 -5.63
C GLN A 236 5.34 -33.10 -5.25
N ILE A 237 5.73 -32.98 -3.98
CA ILE A 237 6.70 -31.96 -3.51
C ILE A 237 7.99 -32.04 -4.32
N LYS A 238 8.56 -33.23 -4.48
CA LYS A 238 9.79 -33.44 -5.26
C LYS A 238 9.64 -33.05 -6.73
N ALA A 239 8.49 -33.29 -7.32
CA ALA A 239 8.21 -32.91 -8.71
C ALA A 239 8.11 -31.37 -8.84
N ASP A 240 7.39 -30.72 -7.92
CA ASP A 240 7.22 -29.27 -7.89
C ASP A 240 8.55 -28.53 -7.63
N GLU A 241 9.35 -29.00 -6.67
CA GLU A 241 10.69 -28.47 -6.41
C GLU A 241 11.60 -28.53 -7.65
N ARG A 242 11.58 -29.65 -8.40
CA ARG A 242 12.37 -29.78 -9.64
C ARG A 242 11.92 -28.80 -10.71
N ARG A 243 10.58 -28.62 -10.87
CA ARG A 243 10.02 -27.67 -11.81
C ARG A 243 10.45 -26.24 -11.47
N ILE A 244 10.38 -25.88 -10.20
CA ILE A 244 10.79 -24.54 -9.73
C ILE A 244 12.29 -24.30 -9.94
N GLU A 245 13.14 -25.31 -9.67
CA GLU A 245 14.58 -25.21 -9.96
C GLU A 245 14.86 -24.93 -11.43
N GLN A 246 14.13 -25.58 -12.33
CA GLN A 246 14.23 -25.33 -13.77
C GLN A 246 13.77 -23.92 -14.13
N GLN A 247 12.62 -23.47 -13.60
CA GLN A 247 12.14 -22.09 -13.80
C GLN A 247 13.13 -21.05 -13.31
N VAL A 248 13.73 -21.24 -12.15
CA VAL A 248 14.76 -20.32 -11.61
C VAL A 248 15.92 -20.21 -12.59
N LYS A 249 16.43 -21.33 -13.11
CA LYS A 249 17.54 -21.34 -14.07
C LYS A 249 17.19 -20.65 -15.38
N GLU A 250 15.99 -20.90 -15.91
CA GLU A 250 15.51 -20.28 -17.16
C GLU A 250 15.30 -18.78 -17.00
N MET A 251 14.68 -18.35 -15.89
CA MET A 251 14.44 -16.93 -15.62
C MET A 251 15.75 -16.18 -15.38
N GLN A 252 16.69 -16.80 -14.67
CA GLN A 252 18.02 -16.25 -14.46
C GLN A 252 18.76 -16.03 -15.79
N LYS A 253 18.76 -17.05 -16.66
CA LYS A 253 19.37 -16.97 -17.97
C LYS A 253 18.75 -15.87 -18.83
N LYS A 254 17.42 -15.79 -18.88
CA LYS A 254 16.71 -14.71 -19.60
C LYS A 254 17.08 -13.33 -19.08
N LEU A 255 17.12 -13.14 -17.76
CA LEU A 255 17.50 -11.86 -17.17
C LEU A 255 18.94 -11.48 -17.53
N GLU A 256 19.88 -12.44 -17.51
CA GLU A 256 21.28 -12.22 -17.91
C GLU A 256 21.38 -11.83 -19.39
N GLU A 257 20.65 -12.51 -20.27
CA GLU A 257 20.60 -12.21 -21.70
C GLU A 257 19.99 -10.81 -21.99
N GLU A 258 18.88 -10.46 -21.31
CA GLU A 258 18.26 -9.15 -21.45
C GLU A 258 19.15 -8.00 -20.95
N MET A 259 19.84 -8.20 -19.84
CA MET A 259 20.77 -7.20 -19.30
C MET A 259 22.01 -7.04 -20.19
N ALA A 260 22.54 -8.15 -20.72
CA ALA A 260 23.63 -8.09 -21.67
C ALA A 260 23.23 -7.35 -22.97
N ALA A 261 22.02 -7.59 -23.48
CA ALA A 261 21.49 -6.90 -24.65
C ALA A 261 21.30 -5.38 -24.41
N GLN A 262 21.04 -4.96 -23.18
CA GLN A 262 20.91 -3.55 -22.77
C GLN A 262 22.25 -2.89 -22.40
N GLY A 263 23.36 -3.59 -22.48
CA GLY A 263 24.68 -3.09 -22.07
C GLY A 263 24.79 -2.80 -20.56
N LYS A 264 23.89 -3.33 -19.77
CA LYS A 264 23.87 -3.15 -18.31
C LYS A 264 24.66 -4.30 -17.66
N ASN A 265 25.70 -3.97 -16.94
CA ASN A 265 26.40 -4.93 -16.10
C ASN A 265 25.57 -5.18 -14.82
N TYR A 266 25.48 -6.43 -14.40
CA TYR A 266 24.99 -6.77 -13.07
C TYR A 266 25.76 -5.97 -12.03
N HIS A 267 25.07 -5.16 -11.25
CA HIS A 267 25.66 -4.61 -10.04
C HIS A 267 25.83 -5.77 -9.06
N THR A 268 26.99 -6.40 -9.11
CA THR A 268 27.37 -7.34 -8.06
C THR A 268 27.41 -6.54 -6.76
N ASN A 269 26.42 -6.75 -5.89
CA ASN A 269 26.51 -6.24 -4.54
C ASN A 269 27.58 -7.06 -3.81
N PRO A 270 28.78 -6.52 -3.53
CA PRO A 270 29.87 -7.28 -2.91
C PRO A 270 29.63 -7.59 -1.43
N GLY A 271 28.51 -7.07 -0.86
CA GLY A 271 28.11 -7.34 0.51
C GLY A 271 27.63 -8.77 0.72
N GLY A 272 27.69 -9.23 1.96
CA GLY A 272 27.11 -10.50 2.39
C GLY A 272 25.58 -10.46 2.45
N TYR A 273 24.98 -11.61 2.77
CA TYR A 273 23.55 -11.69 3.02
C TYR A 273 23.20 -11.17 4.42
N ILE A 274 22.06 -10.50 4.55
CA ILE A 274 21.46 -10.18 5.86
C ILE A 274 20.39 -11.20 6.23
N TRP A 275 19.99 -11.23 7.50
CA TRP A 275 18.88 -12.03 7.95
C TRP A 275 17.59 -11.59 7.25
N PRO A 276 16.82 -12.57 6.68
CA PRO A 276 15.64 -12.27 5.91
C PRO A 276 14.38 -11.98 6.76
N VAL A 277 14.45 -12.20 8.09
CA VAL A 277 13.39 -11.90 9.08
C VAL A 277 14.02 -11.49 10.41
N ASP A 278 13.23 -10.92 11.33
CA ASP A 278 13.74 -10.51 12.65
C ASP A 278 14.09 -11.71 13.55
N SER A 279 13.35 -12.81 13.41
CA SER A 279 13.63 -14.05 14.15
C SER A 279 14.93 -14.69 13.70
N ARG A 280 15.69 -15.20 14.65
CA ARG A 280 16.92 -15.99 14.42
C ARG A 280 16.79 -17.43 14.92
N TYR A 281 15.57 -17.89 15.19
CA TYR A 281 15.27 -19.22 15.69
C TYR A 281 15.12 -20.20 14.54
N ILE A 282 16.06 -21.14 14.41
CA ILE A 282 16.10 -22.13 13.33
C ILE A 282 15.33 -23.38 13.77
N THR A 283 14.32 -23.75 13.00
CA THR A 283 13.52 -24.96 13.22
C THR A 283 14.03 -26.15 12.39
N SER A 284 14.66 -25.88 11.23
CA SER A 284 15.26 -26.92 10.40
C SER A 284 16.40 -26.37 9.54
N THR A 285 17.44 -27.18 9.36
CA THR A 285 18.62 -26.86 8.55
C THR A 285 18.58 -27.58 7.20
N VAL A 286 19.46 -27.17 6.27
CA VAL A 286 19.68 -27.87 4.99
C VAL A 286 20.13 -29.30 5.24
N GLY A 287 19.60 -30.24 4.49
CA GLY A 287 20.05 -31.66 4.48
C GLY A 287 18.94 -32.65 4.79
N GLY A 288 19.37 -33.89 5.06
CA GLY A 288 18.43 -34.97 5.40
C GLY A 288 17.74 -34.73 6.75
N ARG A 289 16.42 -34.91 6.77
CA ARG A 289 15.59 -34.80 7.99
C ARG A 289 14.42 -35.78 7.93
N ASN A 290 13.83 -36.07 9.09
CA ASN A 290 12.51 -36.68 9.12
C ASN A 290 11.50 -35.66 8.55
N SER A 291 10.53 -36.13 7.76
CA SER A 291 9.53 -35.25 7.19
C SER A 291 8.68 -34.60 8.30
N PRO A 292 8.71 -33.26 8.44
CA PRO A 292 7.92 -32.59 9.46
C PRO A 292 6.42 -32.79 9.20
N GLY A 293 5.66 -33.25 10.22
CA GLY A 293 4.24 -33.48 10.11
C GLY A 293 3.81 -34.46 9.00
N GLY A 294 4.74 -35.21 8.44
CA GLY A 294 4.46 -36.14 7.35
C GLY A 294 4.30 -35.52 5.97
N ILE A 295 4.43 -34.21 5.80
CA ILE A 295 4.24 -33.52 4.51
C ILE A 295 5.47 -32.75 4.01
N GLY A 296 6.46 -32.56 4.86
CA GLY A 296 7.69 -31.85 4.47
C GLY A 296 8.69 -32.72 3.73
N SER A 297 9.60 -32.11 2.96
CA SER A 297 10.67 -32.80 2.27
C SER A 297 11.64 -33.49 3.24
N THR A 298 12.04 -34.73 2.91
CA THR A 298 13.09 -35.47 3.65
C THR A 298 14.51 -35.01 3.28
N ASN A 299 14.66 -34.27 2.18
CA ASN A 299 15.91 -33.63 1.76
C ASN A 299 15.69 -32.13 1.71
N HIS A 300 15.88 -31.48 2.84
CA HIS A 300 15.58 -30.07 3.02
C HIS A 300 16.55 -29.18 2.25
N LYS A 301 16.02 -28.34 1.37
CA LYS A 301 16.83 -27.54 0.44
C LYS A 301 17.22 -26.17 0.98
N GLY A 302 16.60 -25.73 2.06
CA GLY A 302 16.83 -24.42 2.68
C GLY A 302 16.98 -24.50 4.18
N THR A 303 16.85 -23.36 4.80
CA THR A 303 16.81 -23.19 6.26
C THR A 303 15.43 -22.68 6.65
N ASP A 304 14.78 -23.35 7.59
CA ASP A 304 13.49 -22.94 8.13
C ASP A 304 13.71 -22.07 9.37
N ILE A 305 13.20 -20.84 9.33
CA ILE A 305 13.28 -19.86 10.41
C ILE A 305 11.90 -19.72 11.06
N GLY A 306 11.77 -20.20 12.28
CA GLY A 306 10.53 -20.20 13.05
C GLY A 306 10.37 -18.98 13.97
N ARG A 307 9.32 -19.02 14.81
CA ARG A 307 8.92 -17.93 15.73
C ARG A 307 8.65 -16.60 14.99
N VAL A 308 8.10 -16.69 13.80
CA VAL A 308 7.82 -15.54 12.93
C VAL A 308 6.32 -15.20 12.85
N GLY A 309 5.44 -16.12 13.19
CA GLY A 309 3.98 -15.95 13.07
C GLY A 309 3.55 -15.66 11.63
N TYR A 310 2.40 -15.00 11.47
CA TYR A 310 1.82 -14.63 10.16
C TYR A 310 1.99 -13.14 9.81
N THR A 311 2.72 -12.39 10.61
CA THR A 311 2.81 -10.92 10.52
C THR A 311 4.22 -10.38 10.38
N SER A 312 5.26 -11.23 10.50
CA SER A 312 6.64 -10.78 10.39
C SER A 312 6.98 -10.42 8.96
N SER A 313 7.62 -9.27 8.79
CA SER A 313 8.15 -8.85 7.49
C SER A 313 9.27 -9.77 7.04
N VAL A 314 9.29 -10.07 5.74
CA VAL A 314 10.38 -10.77 5.06
C VAL A 314 11.17 -9.75 4.26
N TYR A 315 12.47 -9.72 4.50
CA TYR A 315 13.40 -8.76 3.89
C TYR A 315 14.24 -9.42 2.80
N ALA A 316 14.52 -8.69 1.74
CA ALA A 316 15.50 -9.11 0.73
C ALA A 316 16.87 -9.24 1.38
N ALA A 317 17.39 -10.46 1.46
CA ALA A 317 18.67 -10.74 2.10
C ALA A 317 19.86 -10.10 1.37
N LYS A 318 19.68 -9.74 0.10
CA LYS A 318 20.65 -9.05 -0.75
C LYS A 318 19.90 -8.27 -1.83
N ALA A 319 20.46 -7.15 -2.30
CA ALA A 319 19.88 -6.39 -3.41
C ALA A 319 19.88 -7.20 -4.70
N GLY A 320 18.85 -7.03 -5.54
CA GLY A 320 18.75 -7.77 -6.80
C GLY A 320 17.44 -7.51 -7.55
N THR A 321 17.15 -8.35 -8.53
CA THR A 321 15.92 -8.30 -9.33
C THR A 321 15.05 -9.51 -9.01
N VAL A 322 13.77 -9.29 -8.77
CA VAL A 322 12.78 -10.36 -8.57
C VAL A 322 12.57 -11.11 -9.88
N ILE A 323 12.91 -12.38 -9.91
CA ILE A 323 12.76 -13.24 -11.10
C ILE A 323 11.55 -14.16 -11.00
N ILE A 324 11.08 -14.46 -9.80
CA ILE A 324 9.85 -15.21 -9.55
C ILE A 324 9.09 -14.58 -8.38
N SER A 325 7.78 -14.42 -8.52
CA SER A 325 6.84 -14.05 -7.47
C SER A 325 5.49 -14.73 -7.76
N GLN A 326 5.32 -15.95 -7.25
CA GLN A 326 4.15 -16.78 -7.56
C GLN A 326 3.84 -17.76 -6.42
N LYS A 327 2.81 -18.61 -6.59
CA LYS A 327 2.43 -19.69 -5.66
C LYS A 327 2.74 -21.04 -6.29
N SER A 328 3.17 -22.00 -5.47
CA SER A 328 3.30 -23.42 -5.83
C SER A 328 2.70 -24.30 -4.72
N SER A 329 2.46 -25.57 -5.02
CA SER A 329 1.95 -26.52 -4.02
C SER A 329 2.99 -26.79 -2.92
N SER A 330 4.27 -26.86 -3.25
CA SER A 330 5.34 -27.14 -2.27
C SER A 330 5.74 -25.89 -1.47
N TYR A 331 6.20 -24.84 -2.15
CA TYR A 331 6.70 -23.61 -1.52
C TYR A 331 5.62 -22.63 -1.06
N GLY A 332 4.34 -22.88 -1.42
CA GLY A 332 3.27 -21.92 -1.19
C GLY A 332 3.53 -20.61 -1.94
N ASN A 333 3.20 -19.49 -1.36
CA ASN A 333 3.61 -18.18 -1.88
C ASN A 333 5.11 -18.02 -1.71
N TYR A 334 5.83 -17.76 -2.81
CA TYR A 334 7.28 -17.61 -2.76
C TYR A 334 7.81 -16.54 -3.71
N VAL A 335 8.98 -16.02 -3.36
CA VAL A 335 9.71 -15.02 -4.13
C VAL A 335 11.11 -15.52 -4.37
N VAL A 336 11.64 -15.32 -5.59
CA VAL A 336 13.06 -15.57 -5.91
C VAL A 336 13.66 -14.26 -6.43
N ILE A 337 14.80 -13.90 -5.85
CA ILE A 337 15.57 -12.72 -6.24
C ILE A 337 16.88 -13.17 -6.85
N SER A 338 17.18 -12.68 -8.05
CA SER A 338 18.49 -12.83 -8.69
C SER A 338 19.43 -11.70 -8.25
N HIS A 339 20.62 -12.06 -7.85
CA HIS A 339 21.70 -11.15 -7.43
C HIS A 339 22.83 -11.06 -8.46
N GLY A 340 22.63 -11.70 -9.63
CA GLY A 340 23.62 -11.78 -10.69
C GLY A 340 24.60 -12.94 -10.55
N SER A 341 25.28 -13.27 -11.65
CA SER A 341 26.36 -14.29 -11.68
C SER A 341 25.94 -15.64 -11.12
N GLY A 342 24.74 -16.11 -11.43
CA GLY A 342 24.20 -17.37 -10.92
C GLY A 342 23.82 -17.40 -9.44
N ASN A 343 23.74 -16.23 -8.78
CA ASN A 343 23.39 -16.12 -7.37
C ASN A 343 21.89 -15.78 -7.21
N THR A 344 21.18 -16.54 -6.36
CA THR A 344 19.78 -16.28 -6.03
C THR A 344 19.49 -16.49 -4.55
N THR A 345 18.40 -15.86 -4.09
CA THR A 345 17.74 -16.21 -2.82
C THR A 345 16.28 -16.54 -3.07
N LEU A 346 15.77 -17.53 -2.33
CA LEU A 346 14.37 -17.95 -2.38
C LEU A 346 13.76 -17.82 -0.99
N TYR A 347 12.53 -17.27 -0.94
CA TYR A 347 11.75 -17.00 0.26
C TYR A 347 10.38 -17.66 0.10
N ALA A 348 10.05 -18.65 0.91
CA ALA A 348 8.83 -19.44 0.74
C ALA A 348 7.92 -19.46 1.98
N HIS A 349 6.76 -20.08 1.81
CA HIS A 349 5.66 -20.20 2.79
C HIS A 349 5.08 -18.85 3.24
N LEU A 350 5.18 -17.82 2.37
CA LEU A 350 4.71 -16.47 2.66
C LEU A 350 3.18 -16.44 2.78
N SER A 351 2.63 -15.61 3.67
CA SER A 351 1.20 -15.29 3.67
C SER A 351 0.87 -14.29 2.56
N SER A 352 1.79 -13.37 2.25
CA SER A 352 1.64 -12.44 1.13
C SER A 352 2.98 -12.06 0.53
N ARG A 353 2.99 -11.83 -0.78
CA ARG A 353 4.11 -11.30 -1.55
C ARG A 353 3.89 -9.80 -1.74
N LYS A 354 4.94 -9.00 -1.56
CA LYS A 354 4.89 -7.53 -1.66
C LYS A 354 5.64 -7.00 -2.89
N VAL A 355 6.14 -7.92 -3.73
CA VAL A 355 6.92 -7.59 -4.93
C VAL A 355 6.48 -8.47 -6.10
N SER A 356 6.67 -7.95 -7.32
CA SER A 356 6.35 -8.57 -8.60
C SER A 356 7.61 -8.91 -9.39
N VAL A 357 7.48 -9.80 -10.36
CA VAL A 357 8.59 -10.12 -11.30
C VAL A 357 9.03 -8.86 -12.04
N GLY A 358 10.33 -8.62 -12.08
CA GLY A 358 10.96 -7.43 -12.67
C GLY A 358 11.29 -6.33 -11.67
N ASP A 359 10.73 -6.36 -10.46
CA ASP A 359 11.06 -5.37 -9.43
C ASP A 359 12.53 -5.44 -9.03
N VAL A 360 13.18 -4.27 -8.94
CA VAL A 360 14.53 -4.14 -8.39
C VAL A 360 14.41 -3.82 -6.91
N VAL A 361 14.95 -4.69 -6.08
CA VAL A 361 14.86 -4.57 -4.62
C VAL A 361 16.23 -4.27 -3.99
N GLN A 362 16.21 -3.44 -2.96
CA GLN A 362 17.38 -3.15 -2.15
C GLN A 362 17.55 -4.21 -1.05
N GLN A 363 18.76 -4.41 -0.57
CA GLN A 363 19.00 -5.22 0.63
C GLN A 363 18.22 -4.64 1.82
N GLY A 364 17.48 -5.48 2.56
CA GLY A 364 16.62 -5.05 3.67
C GLY A 364 15.24 -4.55 3.26
N GLN A 365 14.94 -4.45 1.97
CA GLN A 365 13.59 -4.08 1.52
C GLN A 365 12.58 -5.19 1.86
N VAL A 366 11.38 -4.82 2.33
CA VAL A 366 10.29 -5.77 2.59
C VAL A 366 9.77 -6.33 1.27
N ILE A 367 9.79 -7.66 1.12
CA ILE A 367 9.37 -8.39 -0.08
C ILE A 367 8.18 -9.30 0.14
N GLY A 368 7.77 -9.51 1.39
CA GLY A 368 6.65 -10.36 1.74
C GLY A 368 6.39 -10.37 3.24
N ILE A 369 5.41 -11.16 3.64
CA ILE A 369 5.05 -11.43 5.03
C ILE A 369 5.13 -12.94 5.26
N THR A 370 5.64 -13.36 6.40
CA THR A 370 5.72 -14.77 6.80
C THR A 370 4.34 -15.42 6.89
N GLY A 371 4.29 -16.72 6.69
CA GLY A 371 3.06 -17.49 6.72
C GLY A 371 3.30 -18.99 6.85
N SER A 372 2.32 -19.77 6.37
CA SER A 372 2.35 -21.25 6.38
C SER A 372 1.69 -21.83 5.12
N THR A 373 1.78 -21.12 3.98
CA THR A 373 1.19 -21.58 2.71
C THR A 373 2.00 -22.71 2.08
N GLY A 374 1.39 -23.52 1.22
CA GLY A 374 2.00 -24.70 0.62
C GLY A 374 2.21 -25.86 1.63
N HIS A 375 3.24 -26.68 1.41
CA HIS A 375 3.55 -27.82 2.30
C HIS A 375 4.34 -27.36 3.54
N SER A 376 3.61 -26.78 4.47
CA SER A 376 4.13 -26.21 5.71
C SER A 376 3.29 -26.71 6.91
N THR A 377 3.94 -27.03 8.00
CA THR A 377 3.31 -27.53 9.23
C THR A 377 2.98 -26.42 10.23
N GLY A 378 3.35 -25.19 9.94
CA GLY A 378 3.14 -24.02 10.80
C GLY A 378 3.94 -22.81 10.35
N PRO A 379 3.73 -21.63 10.93
CA PRO A 379 4.34 -20.38 10.47
C PRO A 379 5.86 -20.43 10.56
N HIS A 380 6.53 -20.35 9.42
CA HIS A 380 7.99 -20.23 9.31
C HIS A 380 8.37 -19.57 7.97
N LEU A 381 9.59 -19.08 7.87
CA LEU A 381 10.21 -18.73 6.60
C LEU A 381 11.12 -19.85 6.16
N HIS A 382 10.86 -20.44 4.99
CA HIS A 382 11.84 -21.29 4.30
C HIS A 382 12.73 -20.41 3.43
N PHE A 383 14.04 -20.47 3.66
CA PHE A 383 15.01 -19.60 3.02
C PHE A 383 16.14 -20.39 2.36
N GLU A 384 16.38 -20.14 1.06
CA GLU A 384 17.46 -20.78 0.31
C GLU A 384 18.42 -19.73 -0.26
N ILE A 385 19.69 -20.11 -0.37
CA ILE A 385 20.73 -19.36 -1.08
C ILE A 385 21.35 -20.27 -2.15
N THR A 386 21.48 -19.73 -3.36
CA THR A 386 22.25 -20.34 -4.44
C THR A 386 23.39 -19.41 -4.81
N GLU A 387 24.61 -19.93 -4.89
CA GLU A 387 25.79 -19.19 -5.35
C GLU A 387 26.43 -19.93 -6.54
N ASN A 388 26.72 -19.19 -7.61
CA ASN A 388 27.26 -19.72 -8.86
C ASN A 388 26.47 -20.94 -9.39
N GLY A 389 25.12 -20.87 -9.24
CA GLY A 389 24.23 -21.97 -9.65
C GLY A 389 24.21 -23.17 -8.72
N VAL A 390 24.93 -23.13 -7.60
CA VAL A 390 24.99 -24.21 -6.60
C VAL A 390 24.29 -23.76 -5.32
N ARG A 391 23.33 -24.57 -4.84
CA ARG A 391 22.65 -24.32 -3.57
C ARG A 391 23.63 -24.53 -2.41
N ILE A 392 23.64 -23.54 -1.50
CA ILE A 392 24.50 -23.58 -0.31
C ILE A 392 23.66 -23.59 0.96
N ASN A 393 24.23 -24.03 2.07
CA ASN A 393 23.60 -23.87 3.38
C ASN A 393 23.67 -22.40 3.80
N PRO A 394 22.54 -21.71 4.04
CA PRO A 394 22.52 -20.32 4.51
C PRO A 394 23.25 -20.10 5.84
N LEU A 395 23.39 -21.14 6.65
CA LEU A 395 24.06 -21.12 7.95
C LEU A 395 25.52 -21.60 7.83
N SER A 396 26.42 -20.92 8.49
CA SER A 396 27.82 -21.42 8.61
C SER A 396 27.85 -22.59 9.58
N HIS A 397 27.87 -23.81 9.06
CA HIS A 397 28.20 -25.02 9.86
C HIS A 397 29.63 -25.47 9.56
N GLY A 398 30.55 -25.29 10.52
CA GLY A 398 31.89 -25.79 10.52
C GLY A 398 32.91 -24.86 9.88
N ALA A 399 34.08 -24.76 10.52
CA ALA A 399 35.36 -24.14 10.15
C ALA A 399 35.26 -22.85 9.29
N GLU A 400 35.41 -21.71 9.92
CA GLU A 400 35.56 -20.37 9.42
C GLU A 400 34.24 -19.76 8.82
N PRO A 401 33.71 -18.65 9.40
CA PRO A 401 32.61 -17.93 8.83
C PRO A 401 33.04 -17.33 7.49
N ARG A 402 32.62 -17.96 6.39
CA ARG A 402 32.80 -17.36 5.07
C ARG A 402 31.95 -16.09 4.98
N LYS A 403 32.53 -15.03 4.42
CA LYS A 403 31.87 -13.76 4.17
C LYS A 403 30.59 -14.03 3.37
N GLY A 404 29.41 -13.77 3.99
CA GLY A 404 28.12 -13.96 3.35
C GLY A 404 27.16 -14.95 4.00
N TYR A 405 27.60 -15.74 4.95
CA TYR A 405 26.72 -16.67 5.67
C TYR A 405 25.95 -15.98 6.80
N LEU A 406 24.74 -16.51 7.10
CA LEU A 406 23.95 -16.06 8.24
C LEU A 406 24.55 -16.61 9.54
N THR A 407 24.79 -15.74 10.51
CA THR A 407 25.38 -16.09 11.82
C THR A 407 24.53 -15.57 12.97
N GLY A 408 24.80 -16.02 14.19
CA GLY A 408 24.09 -15.53 15.38
C GLY A 408 22.66 -16.05 15.51
N TYR A 409 22.43 -17.34 15.25
CA TYR A 409 21.15 -18.03 15.32
C TYR A 409 21.05 -18.98 16.51
N THR A 410 19.82 -19.39 16.84
CA THR A 410 19.52 -20.43 17.85
C THR A 410 18.83 -21.61 17.17
N LEU A 411 19.30 -22.84 17.41
CA LEU A 411 18.66 -24.07 16.91
C LEU A 411 17.52 -24.49 17.82
N SER A 412 16.46 -25.07 17.24
CA SER A 412 15.38 -25.71 18.00
C SER A 412 15.93 -26.96 18.67
N GLY A 413 15.73 -27.09 19.97
CA GLY A 413 16.22 -28.23 20.75
C GLY A 413 17.58 -28.04 21.44
N SER A 414 18.20 -26.90 21.31
CA SER A 414 19.35 -26.45 22.09
C SER A 414 18.90 -25.52 23.23
N ALA A 415 18.10 -26.03 24.17
CA ALA A 415 17.78 -25.38 25.43
C ALA A 415 17.95 -26.40 26.57
#